data_552bba28bafb0482d03532db8303143e
#
_entry.id   552bba28bafb0482d03532db8303143e
#
_cell.length_a   1.000
_cell.length_b   1.000
_cell.length_c   1.000
_cell.angle_alpha   90.00
_cell.angle_beta   90.00
_cell.angle_gamma   90.00
#
_symmetry.space_group_name_H-M   'P 1'
#
loop_
_entity.id
_entity.type
_entity.pdbx_description
1 polymer ?
#
loop_
_entity_poly.entity_id
_entity_poly.type
_entity_poly.pdbx_seq_one_letter_code
_entity_poly.pdbx_strand_id
1 'polypeptide(L)'
;ESLAGRYFSFRLHPISVREWCTQEGVSPAIALDHLLERGGFPEPCLAPNAIEADRWRAQYFTDLIREDVLEFSRLHEITTMRLFIELLRERVGSPLSLASIARDLAVSPITLKHYLEILKALFIVFTIQPWHHNIARSMLQMPKVYFFDTGLVRGDPGIRLENAVAGMLLKQTDFLRDSTGQDAGLHYVRTKDG
;
A
#
# COMPACT_ATOMS: atom_id res chain seq x y z
N GLU A 1 -16.67 23.63 16.65
CA GLU A 1 -17.81 22.68 16.60
C GLU A 1 -17.37 21.41 15.86
N SER A 2 -17.74 20.23 16.41
CA SER A 2 -17.44 18.93 15.79
C SER A 2 -18.45 18.62 14.69
N LEU A 3 -17.98 18.12 13.54
CA LEU A 3 -18.81 17.60 12.47
C LEU A 3 -19.17 16.09 12.66
N ALA A 4 -18.81 15.50 13.80
CA ALA A 4 -19.06 14.10 14.07
C ALA A 4 -20.56 13.75 13.88
N GLY A 5 -20.82 12.70 13.09
CA GLY A 5 -22.18 12.25 12.76
C GLY A 5 -22.94 13.09 11.72
N ARG A 6 -22.29 14.09 11.10
CA ARG A 6 -22.90 14.99 10.10
C ARG A 6 -22.39 14.79 8.68
N TYR A 7 -21.48 13.84 8.44
CA TYR A 7 -20.96 13.52 7.12
C TYR A 7 -20.63 12.03 7.00
N PHE A 8 -20.57 11.56 5.78
CA PHE A 8 -20.03 10.23 5.44
C PHE A 8 -18.68 10.44 4.76
N SER A 9 -17.69 9.65 5.17
CA SER A 9 -16.35 9.66 4.58
C SER A 9 -16.20 8.47 3.66
N PHE A 10 -15.65 8.71 2.45
CA PHE A 10 -15.32 7.66 1.50
C PHE A 10 -13.82 7.70 1.22
N ARG A 11 -13.20 6.53 1.18
CA ARG A 11 -11.79 6.39 0.82
C ARG A 11 -11.63 6.41 -0.69
N LEU A 12 -10.76 7.28 -1.18
CA LEU A 12 -10.40 7.34 -2.59
C LEU A 12 -9.20 6.40 -2.84
N HIS A 13 -9.45 5.33 -3.56
CA HIS A 13 -8.42 4.36 -3.94
C HIS A 13 -7.82 4.71 -5.30
N PRO A 14 -6.60 4.18 -5.61
CA PRO A 14 -6.02 4.27 -6.94
C PRO A 14 -6.97 3.77 -8.05
N ILE A 15 -6.73 4.20 -9.28
CA ILE A 15 -7.50 3.79 -10.46
C ILE A 15 -7.44 2.28 -10.62
N SER A 16 -8.60 1.65 -10.75
CA SER A 16 -8.75 0.22 -10.96
C SER A 16 -8.82 -0.14 -12.45
N VAL A 17 -8.61 -1.41 -12.77
CA VAL A 17 -8.78 -1.95 -14.13
C VAL A 17 -10.14 -1.58 -14.71
N ARG A 18 -11.22 -1.70 -13.91
CA ARG A 18 -12.57 -1.36 -14.36
C ARG A 18 -12.72 0.11 -14.72
N GLU A 19 -12.19 1.01 -13.90
CA GLU A 19 -12.26 2.44 -14.15
C GLU A 19 -11.45 2.82 -15.38
N TRP A 20 -10.24 2.25 -15.54
CA TRP A 20 -9.41 2.49 -16.70
C TRP A 20 -10.04 1.97 -18.00
N CYS A 21 -10.64 0.77 -17.96
CA CYS A 21 -11.42 0.25 -19.11
C CYS A 21 -12.55 1.19 -19.50
N THR A 22 -13.28 1.72 -18.52
CA THR A 22 -14.42 2.61 -18.77
C THR A 22 -13.96 3.96 -19.35
N GLN A 23 -12.84 4.48 -18.85
CA GLN A 23 -12.29 5.78 -19.27
C GLN A 23 -11.70 5.71 -20.68
N GLU A 24 -10.89 4.68 -20.97
CA GLU A 24 -10.09 4.59 -22.20
C GLU A 24 -10.72 3.70 -23.29
N GLY A 25 -11.79 2.98 -22.96
CA GLY A 25 -12.43 2.07 -23.92
C GLY A 25 -11.59 0.85 -24.29
N VAL A 26 -10.65 0.44 -23.43
CA VAL A 26 -9.70 -0.67 -23.67
C VAL A 26 -10.16 -1.97 -23.02
N SER A 27 -9.58 -3.09 -23.45
CA SER A 27 -9.86 -4.39 -22.83
C SER A 27 -9.26 -4.49 -21.43
N PRO A 28 -9.81 -5.35 -20.53
CA PRO A 28 -9.27 -5.57 -19.19
C PRO A 28 -7.81 -5.99 -19.17
N ALA A 29 -7.33 -6.75 -20.14
CA ALA A 29 -5.93 -7.15 -20.25
C ALA A 29 -5.03 -5.95 -20.49
N ILE A 30 -5.37 -5.09 -21.45
CA ILE A 30 -4.62 -3.86 -21.76
C ILE A 30 -4.62 -2.91 -20.53
N ALA A 31 -5.78 -2.77 -19.88
CA ALA A 31 -5.91 -1.95 -18.68
C ALA A 31 -5.04 -2.47 -17.53
N LEU A 32 -5.01 -3.78 -17.33
CA LEU A 32 -4.18 -4.42 -16.30
C LEU A 32 -2.69 -4.19 -16.59
N ASP A 33 -2.23 -4.46 -17.81
CA ASP A 33 -0.84 -4.25 -18.21
C ASP A 33 -0.41 -2.79 -17.99
N HIS A 34 -1.26 -1.84 -18.38
CA HIS A 34 -1.03 -0.42 -18.15
C HIS A 34 -0.86 -0.09 -16.66
N LEU A 35 -1.78 -0.58 -15.81
CA LEU A 35 -1.73 -0.33 -14.36
C LEU A 35 -0.59 -1.07 -13.66
N LEU A 36 -0.16 -2.22 -14.17
CA LEU A 36 1.03 -2.90 -13.68
C LEU A 36 2.31 -2.12 -14.01
N GLU A 37 2.36 -1.43 -15.15
CA GLU A 37 3.50 -0.60 -15.55
C GLU A 37 3.47 0.78 -14.90
N ARG A 38 2.32 1.48 -14.97
CA ARG A 38 2.18 2.89 -14.58
C ARG A 38 1.72 3.12 -13.16
N GLY A 39 1.12 2.11 -12.52
CA GLY A 39 0.40 2.27 -11.27
C GLY A 39 -0.99 2.84 -11.45
N GLY A 40 -1.70 3.00 -10.33
CA GLY A 40 -3.08 3.51 -10.31
C GLY A 40 -3.22 4.90 -9.71
N PHE A 41 -2.13 5.56 -9.26
CA PHE A 41 -2.21 6.97 -8.93
C PHE A 41 -2.42 7.80 -10.20
N PRO A 42 -3.29 8.84 -10.17
CA PRO A 42 -3.69 9.56 -11.38
C PRO A 42 -2.51 10.09 -12.20
N GLU A 43 -1.56 10.75 -11.57
CA GLU A 43 -0.45 11.40 -12.24
C GLU A 43 0.45 10.40 -13.01
N PRO A 44 1.00 9.34 -12.39
CA PRO A 44 1.80 8.37 -13.14
C PRO A 44 0.96 7.52 -14.09
N CYS A 45 -0.31 7.25 -13.77
CA CYS A 45 -1.23 6.52 -14.63
C CYS A 45 -1.50 7.27 -15.95
N LEU A 46 -1.69 8.59 -15.89
CA LEU A 46 -1.93 9.46 -17.03
C LEU A 46 -0.65 9.98 -17.69
N ALA A 47 0.52 9.64 -17.16
CA ALA A 47 1.79 10.10 -17.72
C ALA A 47 1.95 9.65 -19.19
N PRO A 48 2.57 10.46 -20.07
CA PRO A 48 2.69 10.14 -21.49
C PRO A 48 3.58 8.91 -21.77
N ASN A 49 4.48 8.58 -20.86
CA ASN A 49 5.40 7.44 -21.00
C ASN A 49 5.85 6.91 -19.62
N ALA A 50 6.49 5.72 -19.57
CA ALA A 50 6.95 5.10 -18.33
C ALA A 50 8.03 5.92 -17.62
N ILE A 51 8.85 6.64 -18.36
CA ILE A 51 9.95 7.46 -17.81
C ILE A 51 9.37 8.61 -16.97
N GLU A 52 8.33 9.29 -17.47
CA GLU A 52 7.67 10.37 -16.73
C GLU A 52 6.93 9.83 -15.49
N ALA A 53 6.30 8.66 -15.59
CA ALA A 53 5.69 8.00 -14.44
C ALA A 53 6.73 7.66 -13.36
N ASP A 54 7.90 7.12 -13.74
CA ASP A 54 8.99 6.81 -12.82
C ASP A 54 9.58 8.07 -12.18
N ARG A 55 9.75 9.13 -12.98
CA ARG A 55 10.23 10.43 -12.51
C ARG A 55 9.27 11.03 -11.47
N TRP A 56 7.96 10.98 -11.73
CA TRP A 56 6.95 11.42 -10.78
C TRP A 56 7.04 10.63 -9.47
N ARG A 57 7.12 9.29 -9.53
CA ARG A 57 7.23 8.45 -8.33
C ARG A 57 8.48 8.77 -7.49
N ALA A 58 9.60 9.01 -8.14
CA ALA A 58 10.84 9.37 -7.45
C ALA A 58 10.70 10.72 -6.71
N GLN A 59 10.04 11.71 -7.35
CA GLN A 59 9.78 13.00 -6.74
C GLN A 59 8.75 12.89 -5.61
N TYR A 60 7.64 12.19 -5.85
CA TYR A 60 6.57 11.98 -4.88
C TYR A 60 7.09 11.45 -3.53
N PHE A 61 7.95 10.43 -3.55
CA PHE A 61 8.54 9.91 -2.32
C PHE A 61 9.46 10.91 -1.63
N THR A 62 10.20 11.69 -2.40
CA THR A 62 11.09 12.70 -1.86
C THR A 62 10.30 13.78 -1.13
N ASP A 63 9.23 14.28 -1.75
CA ASP A 63 8.40 15.34 -1.21
C ASP A 63 7.56 14.85 -0.03
N LEU A 64 6.96 13.68 -0.15
CA LEU A 64 6.16 13.06 0.92
C LEU A 64 6.97 12.87 2.21
N ILE A 65 8.19 12.32 2.11
CA ILE A 65 9.05 12.14 3.29
C ILE A 65 9.50 13.49 3.86
N ARG A 66 9.68 14.50 3.01
CA ARG A 66 10.14 15.83 3.41
C ARG A 66 9.03 16.68 4.05
N GLU A 67 7.81 16.62 3.50
CA GLU A 67 6.74 17.56 3.82
C GLU A 67 5.67 16.98 4.74
N ASP A 68 5.27 15.73 4.52
CA ASP A 68 4.18 15.10 5.28
C ASP A 68 4.68 14.36 6.53
N VAL A 69 5.97 13.97 6.54
CA VAL A 69 6.57 13.35 7.72
C VAL A 69 7.34 14.41 8.52
N LEU A 70 6.68 15.54 8.80
CA LEU A 70 7.22 16.69 9.56
C LEU A 70 7.71 16.36 10.98
N GLU A 71 7.39 15.18 11.51
CA GLU A 71 7.89 14.70 12.80
C GLU A 71 9.39 14.32 12.76
N PHE A 72 9.95 14.11 11.55
CA PHE A 72 11.36 13.77 11.39
C PHE A 72 12.26 15.01 11.44
N SER A 73 12.69 15.36 12.62
CA SER A 73 13.62 16.48 12.84
C SER A 73 15.07 16.15 12.48
N ARG A 74 15.39 14.89 12.12
CA ARG A 74 16.76 14.40 11.93
C ARG A 74 16.95 13.75 10.56
N LEU A 75 18.03 14.12 9.86
CA LEU A 75 18.43 13.51 8.58
C LEU A 75 18.55 11.99 8.63
N HIS A 76 18.96 11.43 9.76
CA HIS A 76 19.05 9.98 9.96
C HIS A 76 17.68 9.30 9.88
N GLU A 77 16.64 9.90 10.43
CA GLU A 77 15.26 9.37 10.40
C GLU A 77 14.70 9.34 8.98
N ILE A 78 14.96 10.40 8.20
CA ILE A 78 14.58 10.47 6.77
C ILE A 78 15.27 9.35 5.97
N THR A 79 16.57 9.15 6.17
CA THR A 79 17.33 8.10 5.49
C THR A 79 16.82 6.72 5.87
N THR A 80 16.57 6.48 7.16
CA THR A 80 16.02 5.22 7.65
C THR A 80 14.64 4.93 7.09
N MET A 81 13.75 5.95 7.01
CA MET A 81 12.42 5.80 6.40
C MET A 81 12.53 5.43 4.92
N ARG A 82 13.42 6.08 4.16
CA ARG A 82 13.66 5.74 2.74
C ARG A 82 14.10 4.29 2.58
N LEU A 83 15.10 3.85 3.37
CA LEU A 83 15.58 2.48 3.33
C LEU A 83 14.49 1.49 3.75
N PHE A 84 13.67 1.84 4.74
CA PHE A 84 12.53 1.02 5.15
C PHE A 84 11.52 0.83 4.02
N ILE A 85 11.16 1.89 3.30
CA ILE A 85 10.27 1.80 2.13
C ILE A 85 10.88 0.89 1.05
N GLU A 86 12.18 1.03 0.73
CA GLU A 86 12.84 0.16 -0.25
C GLU A 86 12.78 -1.31 0.16
N LEU A 87 13.03 -1.61 1.45
CA LEU A 87 12.92 -2.98 1.96
C LEU A 87 11.48 -3.52 1.96
N LEU A 88 10.47 -2.68 2.14
CA LEU A 88 9.06 -3.06 1.99
C LEU A 88 8.72 -3.39 0.53
N ARG A 89 9.26 -2.62 -0.44
CA ARG A 89 9.03 -2.86 -1.89
C ARG A 89 9.50 -4.24 -2.36
N GLU A 90 10.54 -4.77 -1.71
CA GLU A 90 11.07 -6.12 -2.00
C GLU A 90 10.33 -7.25 -1.25
N ARG A 91 9.49 -6.91 -0.27
CA ARG A 91 8.79 -7.88 0.61
C ARG A 91 7.28 -7.91 0.42
N VAL A 92 6.80 -7.34 -0.68
CA VAL A 92 5.37 -7.35 -1.02
C VAL A 92 4.84 -8.78 -1.07
N GLY A 93 3.67 -9.00 -0.47
CA GLY A 93 3.02 -10.31 -0.43
C GLY A 93 3.63 -11.32 0.54
N SER A 94 4.78 -11.00 1.15
CA SER A 94 5.45 -11.87 2.13
C SER A 94 5.11 -11.49 3.57
N PRO A 95 5.14 -12.44 4.53
CA PRO A 95 4.98 -12.12 5.95
C PRO A 95 6.03 -11.13 6.45
N LEU A 96 5.60 -10.01 7.01
CA LEU A 96 6.43 -8.88 7.40
C LEU A 96 6.99 -9.06 8.82
N SER A 97 8.29 -9.32 8.93
CA SER A 97 9.01 -9.32 10.20
C SER A 97 9.71 -7.99 10.44
N LEU A 98 9.08 -7.09 11.21
CA LEU A 98 9.70 -5.82 11.58
C LEU A 98 10.99 -6.01 12.41
N ALA A 99 11.07 -7.09 13.21
CA ALA A 99 12.28 -7.38 13.97
C ALA A 99 13.48 -7.75 13.08
N SER A 100 13.24 -8.40 11.94
CA SER A 100 14.31 -8.67 10.96
C SER A 100 14.81 -7.39 10.31
N ILE A 101 13.89 -6.57 9.80
CA ILE A 101 14.23 -5.30 9.13
C ILE A 101 14.91 -4.34 10.12
N ALA A 102 14.48 -4.31 11.37
CA ALA A 102 15.07 -3.47 12.41
C ALA A 102 16.57 -3.78 12.65
N ARG A 103 16.94 -5.05 12.58
CA ARG A 103 18.36 -5.46 12.65
C ARG A 103 19.14 -4.98 11.44
N ASP A 104 18.57 -5.11 10.24
CA ASP A 104 19.20 -4.69 8.99
C ASP A 104 19.44 -3.17 8.95
N LEU A 105 18.52 -2.39 9.52
CA LEU A 105 18.60 -0.93 9.59
C LEU A 105 19.25 -0.36 10.86
N ALA A 106 19.67 -1.22 11.79
CA ALA A 106 20.23 -0.84 13.09
C ALA A 106 19.33 0.12 13.90
N VAL A 107 18.00 -0.12 13.87
CA VAL A 107 16.98 0.64 14.61
C VAL A 107 16.13 -0.27 15.48
N SER A 108 15.31 0.32 16.36
CA SER A 108 14.38 -0.47 17.17
C SER A 108 13.17 -0.98 16.35
N PRO A 109 12.64 -2.18 16.65
CA PRO A 109 11.38 -2.63 16.04
C PRO A 109 10.19 -1.69 16.32
N ILE A 110 10.23 -0.96 17.44
CA ILE A 110 9.20 0.02 17.80
C ILE A 110 9.25 1.20 16.84
N THR A 111 10.44 1.69 16.47
CA THR A 111 10.63 2.73 15.45
C THR A 111 10.04 2.32 14.13
N LEU A 112 10.32 1.10 13.65
CA LEU A 112 9.77 0.62 12.38
C LEU A 112 8.25 0.40 12.44
N LYS A 113 7.72 0.01 13.58
CA LYS A 113 6.26 -0.06 13.77
C LYS A 113 5.63 1.32 13.63
N HIS A 114 6.22 2.34 14.23
CA HIS A 114 5.77 3.73 14.08
C HIS A 114 5.84 4.19 12.61
N TYR A 115 6.95 3.91 11.91
CA TYR A 115 7.09 4.23 10.49
C TYR A 115 6.04 3.51 9.63
N LEU A 116 5.75 2.25 9.91
CA LEU A 116 4.71 1.51 9.20
C LEU A 116 3.33 2.15 9.40
N GLU A 117 2.99 2.58 10.61
CA GLU A 117 1.72 3.27 10.87
C GLU A 117 1.63 4.62 10.15
N ILE A 118 2.74 5.38 10.06
CA ILE A 118 2.79 6.60 9.24
C ILE A 118 2.52 6.28 7.76
N LEU A 119 3.22 5.29 7.20
CA LEU A 119 3.04 4.90 5.79
C LEU A 119 1.61 4.41 5.50
N LYS A 120 0.97 3.78 6.47
CA LYS A 120 -0.46 3.38 6.38
C LYS A 120 -1.38 4.60 6.42
N ALA A 121 -1.13 5.54 7.32
CA ALA A 121 -1.92 6.76 7.45
C ALA A 121 -1.83 7.64 6.20
N LEU A 122 -0.69 7.64 5.52
CA LEU A 122 -0.44 8.35 4.25
C LEU A 122 -0.91 7.56 3.01
N PHE A 123 -1.58 6.43 3.17
CA PHE A 123 -2.05 5.59 2.06
C PHE A 123 -0.94 5.16 1.08
N ILE A 124 0.28 4.95 1.58
CA ILE A 124 1.38 4.41 0.79
C ILE A 124 1.34 2.89 0.81
N VAL A 125 1.17 2.31 2.00
CA VAL A 125 1.07 0.87 2.20
C VAL A 125 -0.17 0.49 2.99
N PHE A 126 -0.62 -0.73 2.81
CA PHE A 126 -1.60 -1.36 3.68
C PHE A 126 -1.12 -2.75 4.09
N THR A 127 -1.72 -3.30 5.13
CA THR A 127 -1.37 -4.62 5.64
C THR A 127 -2.59 -5.52 5.68
N ILE A 128 -2.40 -6.78 5.29
CA ILE A 128 -3.41 -7.82 5.37
C ILE A 128 -3.00 -8.78 6.48
N GLN A 129 -3.88 -8.94 7.48
CA GLN A 129 -3.67 -9.86 8.60
C GLN A 129 -4.03 -11.30 8.19
N PRO A 130 -3.38 -12.32 8.75
CA PRO A 130 -3.82 -13.69 8.57
C PRO A 130 -5.20 -13.88 9.17
N TRP A 131 -6.03 -14.71 8.52
CA TRP A 131 -7.30 -15.09 9.09
C TRP A 131 -7.10 -16.03 10.30
N HIS A 132 -7.77 -15.74 11.40
CA HIS A 132 -7.76 -16.59 12.58
C HIS A 132 -9.09 -16.44 13.33
N HIS A 133 -9.62 -17.55 13.87
CA HIS A 133 -10.86 -17.54 14.68
C HIS A 133 -10.77 -16.59 15.89
N ASN A 134 -9.58 -16.46 16.46
CA ASN A 134 -9.34 -15.53 17.56
C ASN A 134 -8.63 -14.29 17.04
N ILE A 135 -9.31 -13.15 17.06
CA ILE A 135 -8.82 -11.86 16.58
C ILE A 135 -7.50 -11.46 17.27
N ALA A 136 -7.40 -11.66 18.59
CA ALA A 136 -6.18 -11.32 19.32
C ALA A 136 -4.96 -12.13 18.85
N ARG A 137 -5.16 -13.40 18.50
CA ARG A 137 -4.09 -14.24 17.93
C ARG A 137 -3.75 -13.85 16.49
N SER A 138 -4.73 -13.42 15.69
CA SER A 138 -4.47 -12.89 14.36
C SER A 138 -3.55 -11.66 14.43
N MET A 139 -3.81 -10.75 15.36
CA MET A 139 -3.02 -9.52 15.54
C MET A 139 -1.58 -9.77 16.01
N LEU A 140 -1.31 -10.93 16.63
CA LEU A 140 0.05 -11.31 17.04
C LEU A 140 0.87 -11.98 15.94
N GLN A 141 0.25 -12.31 14.80
CA GLN A 141 0.93 -12.91 13.66
C GLN A 141 1.46 -11.85 12.71
N MET A 142 2.44 -12.23 11.88
CA MET A 142 3.05 -11.33 10.91
C MET A 142 2.04 -11.01 9.79
N PRO A 143 1.70 -9.73 9.56
CA PRO A 143 0.88 -9.34 8.42
C PRO A 143 1.69 -9.46 7.13
N LYS A 144 1.00 -9.52 6.00
CA LYS A 144 1.58 -9.22 4.69
C LYS A 144 1.46 -7.74 4.40
N VAL A 145 2.46 -7.16 3.72
CA VAL A 145 2.46 -5.74 3.31
C VAL A 145 2.22 -5.63 1.81
N TYR A 146 1.44 -4.61 1.41
CA TYR A 146 1.15 -4.25 0.04
C TYR A 146 1.19 -2.74 -0.13
N PHE A 147 1.40 -2.26 -1.35
CA PHE A 147 1.35 -0.85 -1.69
C PHE A 147 0.01 -0.48 -2.29
N PHE A 148 -0.51 0.70 -1.96
CA PHE A 148 -1.72 1.23 -2.59
C PHE A 148 -1.52 1.41 -4.09
N ASP A 149 -0.38 1.97 -4.50
CA ASP A 149 -0.03 2.08 -5.91
C ASP A 149 0.90 0.93 -6.35
N THR A 150 0.43 0.10 -7.29
CA THR A 150 1.19 -1.02 -7.85
C THR A 150 2.45 -0.58 -8.58
N GLY A 151 2.49 0.64 -9.12
CA GLY A 151 3.69 1.21 -9.74
C GLY A 151 4.88 1.36 -8.78
N LEU A 152 4.63 1.34 -7.47
CA LEU A 152 5.66 1.40 -6.43
C LEU A 152 6.31 0.04 -6.14
N VAL A 153 5.68 -1.06 -6.54
CA VAL A 153 6.15 -2.42 -6.26
C VAL A 153 7.35 -2.77 -7.13
N ARG A 154 8.40 -3.28 -6.49
CA ARG A 154 9.54 -3.91 -7.17
C ARG A 154 9.38 -5.42 -7.13
N GLY A 155 9.85 -6.10 -8.16
CA GLY A 155 9.81 -7.54 -8.27
C GLY A 155 9.31 -8.03 -9.62
N ASP A 156 9.12 -9.33 -9.71
CA ASP A 156 8.62 -9.98 -10.90
C ASP A 156 7.13 -9.64 -11.19
N PRO A 157 6.63 -9.94 -12.37
CA PRO A 157 5.24 -9.68 -12.74
C PRO A 157 4.21 -10.34 -11.80
N GLY A 158 4.55 -11.48 -11.19
CA GLY A 158 3.66 -12.19 -10.26
C GLY A 158 3.44 -11.40 -8.97
N ILE A 159 4.52 -10.85 -8.39
CA ILE A 159 4.46 -9.99 -7.19
C ILE A 159 3.65 -8.72 -7.47
N ARG A 160 3.86 -8.10 -8.63
CA ARG A 160 3.10 -6.90 -9.03
C ARG A 160 1.63 -7.23 -9.22
N LEU A 161 1.31 -8.36 -9.84
CA LEU A 161 -0.07 -8.83 -9.99
C LEU A 161 -0.71 -9.15 -8.64
N GLU A 162 -0.01 -9.83 -7.71
CA GLU A 162 -0.51 -10.07 -6.35
C GLU A 162 -0.87 -8.76 -5.65
N ASN A 163 0.01 -7.75 -5.75
CA ASN A 163 -0.25 -6.43 -5.17
C ASN A 163 -1.49 -5.76 -5.80
N ALA A 164 -1.60 -5.80 -7.13
CA ALA A 164 -2.75 -5.22 -7.85
C ALA A 164 -4.07 -5.88 -7.41
N VAL A 165 -4.10 -7.21 -7.31
CA VAL A 165 -5.27 -7.96 -6.84
C VAL A 165 -5.59 -7.62 -5.39
N ALA A 166 -4.59 -7.56 -4.50
CA ALA A 166 -4.78 -7.17 -3.10
C ALA A 166 -5.38 -5.75 -3.00
N GLY A 167 -4.89 -4.79 -3.78
CA GLY A 167 -5.41 -3.43 -3.84
C GLY A 167 -6.86 -3.36 -4.35
N MET A 168 -7.21 -4.12 -5.38
CA MET A 168 -8.59 -4.21 -5.90
C MET A 168 -9.55 -4.81 -4.88
N LEU A 169 -9.13 -5.85 -4.16
CA LEU A 169 -9.93 -6.47 -3.10
C LEU A 169 -10.09 -5.51 -1.90
N LEU A 170 -9.05 -4.78 -1.55
CA LEU A 170 -9.13 -3.75 -0.51
C LEU A 170 -10.13 -2.65 -0.91
N LYS A 171 -10.03 -2.14 -2.13
CA LYS A 171 -10.96 -1.14 -2.68
C LYS A 171 -12.42 -1.60 -2.56
N GLN A 172 -12.68 -2.86 -2.91
CA GLN A 172 -14.02 -3.44 -2.81
C GLN A 172 -14.50 -3.56 -1.35
N THR A 173 -13.65 -4.04 -0.44
CA THR A 173 -14.00 -4.17 0.99
C THR A 173 -14.21 -2.80 1.64
N ASP A 174 -13.38 -1.84 1.31
CA ASP A 174 -13.50 -0.46 1.81
C ASP A 174 -14.77 0.22 1.27
N PHE A 175 -15.10 0.02 0.00
CA PHE A 175 -16.35 0.53 -0.56
C PHE A 175 -17.58 -0.05 0.13
N LEU A 176 -17.62 -1.35 0.39
CA LEU A 176 -18.71 -1.98 1.15
C LEU A 176 -18.83 -1.39 2.56
N ARG A 177 -17.70 -1.23 3.25
CA ARG A 177 -17.66 -0.65 4.59
C ARG A 177 -18.13 0.81 4.59
N ASP A 178 -17.62 1.63 3.67
CA ASP A 178 -17.92 3.07 3.62
C ASP A 178 -19.35 3.35 3.15
N SER A 179 -19.92 2.51 2.26
CA SER A 179 -21.26 2.71 1.69
C SER A 179 -22.39 2.05 2.50
N THR A 180 -22.11 0.95 3.19
CA THR A 180 -23.15 0.16 3.88
C THR A 180 -22.96 0.06 5.39
N GLY A 181 -21.78 0.42 5.91
CA GLY A 181 -21.41 0.21 7.31
C GLY A 181 -21.15 -1.26 7.68
N GLN A 182 -21.10 -2.17 6.68
CA GLN A 182 -20.79 -3.58 6.94
C GLN A 182 -19.35 -3.73 7.42
N ASP A 183 -19.12 -4.59 8.42
CA ASP A 183 -17.77 -4.94 8.85
C ASP A 183 -17.14 -5.95 7.88
N ALA A 184 -16.62 -5.43 6.76
CA ALA A 184 -15.88 -6.20 5.77
C ALA A 184 -14.38 -6.04 5.98
N GLY A 185 -13.64 -7.14 5.99
CA GLY A 185 -12.19 -7.16 6.15
C GLY A 185 -11.48 -8.08 5.17
N LEU A 186 -10.26 -7.72 4.78
CA LEU A 186 -9.42 -8.55 3.94
C LEU A 186 -8.43 -9.32 4.81
N HIS A 187 -8.36 -10.65 4.61
CA HIS A 187 -7.46 -11.54 5.33
C HIS A 187 -6.80 -12.51 4.37
N TYR A 188 -5.58 -12.93 4.68
CA TYR A 188 -4.96 -14.04 3.97
C TYR A 188 -5.07 -15.34 4.78
N VAL A 189 -5.14 -16.47 4.09
CA VAL A 189 -5.14 -17.79 4.72
C VAL A 189 -3.72 -18.32 4.71
N ARG A 190 -3.23 -18.72 5.90
CA ARG A 190 -1.94 -19.41 6.03
C ARG A 190 -2.20 -20.91 6.06
N THR A 191 -1.66 -21.64 5.10
CA THR A 191 -1.66 -23.09 5.12
C THR A 191 -0.54 -23.63 6.02
N LYS A 192 -0.63 -24.91 6.41
CA LYS A 192 0.41 -25.54 7.27
C LYS A 192 1.74 -25.72 6.53
N ASP A 193 1.72 -25.65 5.22
CA ASP A 193 2.87 -25.94 4.35
C ASP A 193 3.54 -24.66 3.78
N GLY A 194 3.13 -23.45 4.23
CA GLY A 194 3.75 -22.17 3.85
C GLY A 194 2.77 -21.02 3.84
#